data_3636a2f260d5972cd4001290b9b00364
#
_entry.id   3636a2f260d5972cd4001290b9b00364
#
_cell.length_a   1.000
_cell.length_b   1.000
_cell.length_c   1.000
_cell.angle_alpha   90.00
_cell.angle_beta   90.00
_cell.angle_gamma   90.00
#
_symmetry.space_group_name_H-M   'P 1'
#
loop_
_entity.id
_entity.type
_entity.pdbx_description
1 polymer ?
#
loop_
_entity_poly.entity_id
_entity_poly.type
_entity_poly.pdbx_seq_one_letter_code
_entity_poly.pdbx_strand_id
1 'polypeptide(L)'
;ATAAGTDNLAEGQALLVVKRGPNAGARFLLDQATTTAGRHPEADIFLDDVTVSRRHAEFRKNDDGKFEVVDVGSLNGTYVNREPRNSQVLEVGDEIQIGKFRLVFIANQS
;
A
#
# COMPACT_ATOMS: atom_id res chain seq x y z
N ALA A 1 18.35 -12.78 -9.58
CA ALA A 1 17.99 -12.55 -9.06
C ALA A 1 17.66 -11.81 -8.43
N THR A 2 17.16 -11.62 -8.39
CA THR A 2 16.86 -10.90 -7.96
C THR A 2 16.21 -10.63 -7.12
N ALA A 3 16.40 -10.26 -6.73
CA ALA A 3 15.95 -9.81 -5.86
C ALA A 3 14.77 -9.50 -5.92
N ALA A 4 14.15 -9.79 -5.33
CA ALA A 4 13.05 -9.34 -5.25
C ALA A 4 12.91 -8.06 -5.51
N GLY A 5 11.96 -7.59 -5.80
CA GLY A 5 11.78 -6.27 -5.97
C GLY A 5 11.49 -5.89 -7.33
N THR A 6 11.99 -4.72 -7.71
CA THR A 6 11.60 -4.09 -8.95
C THR A 6 12.02 -4.85 -10.17
N ASP A 7 12.99 -5.75 -10.04
CA ASP A 7 13.48 -6.49 -11.19
C ASP A 7 12.43 -7.39 -11.80
N ASN A 8 11.44 -7.80 -11.02
CA ASN A 8 10.42 -8.70 -11.49
C ASN A 8 9.08 -8.04 -11.74
N LEU A 9 9.03 -6.72 -11.60
CA LEU A 9 7.78 -6.00 -11.80
C LEU A 9 7.63 -5.61 -13.26
N ALA A 10 6.47 -5.90 -13.82
CA ALA A 10 6.15 -5.42 -15.15
C ALA A 10 5.78 -3.94 -15.08
N GLU A 11 5.83 -3.30 -16.23
CA GLU A 11 5.39 -1.92 -16.32
C GLU A 11 3.93 -1.84 -15.87
N GLY A 12 3.62 -0.86 -15.04
CA GLY A 12 2.27 -0.70 -14.52
C GLY A 12 1.98 -1.50 -13.27
N GLN A 13 2.94 -2.28 -12.80
CA GLN A 13 2.80 -3.01 -11.53
C GLN A 13 3.60 -2.34 -10.44
N ALA A 14 3.18 -2.54 -9.20
CA ALA A 14 3.91 -2.02 -8.05
C ALA A 14 3.84 -3.05 -6.94
N LEU A 15 4.62 -2.81 -5.90
CA LEU A 15 4.72 -3.73 -4.77
C LEU A 15 4.68 -2.92 -3.49
N LEU A 16 3.96 -3.42 -2.50
CA LEU A 16 4.00 -2.87 -1.15
C LEU A 16 4.68 -3.89 -0.26
N VAL A 17 5.70 -3.44 0.46
CA VAL A 17 6.45 -4.30 1.36
C VAL A 17 6.20 -3.83 2.77
N VAL A 18 5.74 -4.73 3.64
CA VAL A 18 5.51 -4.40 5.04
C VAL A 18 6.85 -4.27 5.72
N LYS A 19 7.18 -3.07 6.17
CA LYS A 19 8.45 -2.78 6.80
C LYS A 19 8.36 -2.93 8.30
N ARG A 20 7.21 -2.57 8.88
CA ARG A 20 6.98 -2.68 10.32
C ARG A 20 5.56 -3.14 10.56
N GLY A 21 5.40 -3.94 11.60
CA GLY A 21 4.11 -4.45 11.99
C GLY A 21 4.15 -5.95 12.14
N PRO A 22 3.01 -6.54 12.48
CA PRO A 22 2.95 -7.98 12.75
C PRO A 22 3.40 -8.87 11.59
N ASN A 23 3.25 -8.42 10.35
CA ASN A 23 3.70 -9.22 9.21
C ASN A 23 4.85 -8.57 8.49
N ALA A 24 5.83 -8.03 9.20
CA ALA A 24 7.00 -7.42 8.55
C ALA A 24 7.62 -8.41 7.58
N GLY A 25 7.93 -7.92 6.38
CA GLY A 25 8.47 -8.75 5.30
C GLY A 25 7.44 -9.23 4.31
N ALA A 26 6.15 -9.13 4.63
CA ALA A 26 5.11 -9.51 3.67
C ALA A 26 5.11 -8.55 2.49
N ARG A 27 4.72 -9.06 1.33
CA ARG A 27 4.68 -8.29 0.09
C ARG A 27 3.34 -8.43 -0.56
N PHE A 28 2.85 -7.32 -1.11
CA PHE A 28 1.56 -7.30 -1.78
C PHE A 28 1.74 -6.70 -3.16
N LEU A 29 1.36 -7.43 -4.19
CA LEU A 29 1.48 -6.96 -5.57
C LEU A 29 0.30 -6.06 -5.91
N LEU A 30 0.58 -4.91 -6.49
CA LEU A 30 -0.44 -3.99 -6.97
C LEU A 30 -0.47 -4.11 -8.49
N ASP A 31 -1.41 -4.87 -9.01
CA ASP A 31 -1.52 -5.10 -10.45
C ASP A 31 -2.96 -4.91 -10.94
N GLN A 32 -3.82 -4.36 -10.11
CA GLN A 32 -5.22 -4.13 -10.45
C GLN A 32 -5.54 -2.65 -10.38
N ALA A 33 -6.67 -2.28 -10.95
CA ALA A 33 -7.11 -0.88 -10.92
C ALA A 33 -7.28 -0.38 -9.49
N THR A 34 -7.77 -1.24 -8.60
CA THR A 34 -7.98 -0.90 -7.20
C THR A 34 -7.61 -2.09 -6.33
N THR A 35 -6.81 -1.82 -5.30
CA THR A 35 -6.43 -2.82 -4.30
C THR A 35 -6.89 -2.31 -2.94
N THR A 36 -7.67 -3.10 -2.23
CA THR A 36 -8.23 -2.67 -0.94
C THR A 36 -7.31 -3.08 0.20
N ALA A 37 -7.27 -2.25 1.24
CA ALA A 37 -6.48 -2.55 2.43
C ALA A 37 -7.33 -2.30 3.66
N GLY A 38 -7.28 -3.23 4.60
CA GLY A 38 -8.05 -3.10 5.82
C GLY A 38 -8.07 -4.37 6.64
N ARG A 39 -8.87 -4.34 7.69
CA ARG A 39 -8.99 -5.45 8.63
C ARG A 39 -10.09 -6.45 8.23
N HIS A 40 -10.82 -6.17 7.15
CA HIS A 40 -11.83 -7.09 6.66
C HIS A 40 -11.14 -8.30 6.02
N PRO A 41 -11.57 -9.53 6.31
CA PRO A 41 -10.90 -10.72 5.76
C PRO A 41 -10.86 -10.78 4.23
N GLU A 42 -11.77 -10.07 3.57
CA GLU A 42 -11.79 -10.07 2.10
C GLU A 42 -11.00 -8.91 1.49
N ALA A 43 -10.33 -8.12 2.32
CA ALA A 43 -9.48 -7.07 1.77
C ALA A 43 -8.32 -7.71 1.01
N ASP A 44 -7.93 -7.09 -0.10
CA ASP A 44 -6.80 -7.59 -0.88
C ASP A 44 -5.52 -7.58 -0.05
N ILE A 45 -5.35 -6.53 0.73
CA ILE A 45 -4.26 -6.43 1.69
C ILE A 45 -4.90 -6.52 3.07
N PHE A 46 -4.90 -7.73 3.62
CA PHE A 46 -5.53 -7.98 4.91
C PHE A 46 -4.53 -7.65 6.02
N LEU A 47 -4.85 -6.61 6.79
CA LEU A 47 -4.01 -6.16 7.89
C LEU A 47 -4.78 -6.40 9.18
N ASP A 48 -4.50 -7.53 9.82
CA ASP A 48 -5.28 -8.02 10.96
C ASP A 48 -4.77 -7.40 12.26
N ASP A 49 -5.22 -6.19 12.53
CA ASP A 49 -4.84 -5.50 13.76
C ASP A 49 -5.94 -4.52 14.15
N VAL A 50 -6.12 -4.33 15.46
CA VAL A 50 -7.17 -3.46 15.95
C VAL A 50 -6.95 -1.99 15.60
N THR A 51 -5.72 -1.60 15.26
CA THR A 51 -5.45 -0.23 14.84
C THR A 51 -5.85 0.04 13.40
N VAL A 52 -6.29 -0.98 12.67
CA VAL A 52 -6.67 -0.87 11.27
C VAL A 52 -8.18 -0.96 11.17
N SER A 53 -8.78 -0.04 10.43
CA SER A 53 -10.23 -0.08 10.17
C SER A 53 -10.56 -1.20 9.20
N ARG A 54 -11.78 -1.69 9.23
CA ARG A 54 -12.21 -2.77 8.34
C ARG A 54 -12.00 -2.37 6.88
N ARG A 55 -12.41 -1.16 6.53
CA ARG A 55 -12.09 -0.54 5.24
C ARG A 55 -11.24 0.65 5.57
N HIS A 56 -9.95 0.55 5.31
CA HIS A 56 -9.02 1.58 5.75
C HIS A 56 -8.54 2.44 4.59
N ALA A 57 -8.07 1.82 3.54
CA ALA A 57 -7.52 2.56 2.41
C ALA A 57 -7.64 1.74 1.15
N GLU A 58 -7.49 2.40 0.02
CA GLU A 58 -7.43 1.75 -1.28
C GLU A 58 -6.23 2.29 -2.04
N PHE A 59 -5.61 1.42 -2.80
CA PHE A 59 -4.54 1.82 -3.70
C PHE A 59 -5.11 1.76 -5.11
N ARG A 60 -5.24 2.92 -5.74
CA ARG A 60 -5.91 3.07 -7.03
C ARG A 60 -4.91 3.47 -8.09
N LYS A 61 -4.97 2.79 -9.23
CA LYS A 61 -4.13 3.15 -10.35
C LYS A 61 -4.81 4.27 -11.13
N ASN A 62 -4.11 5.38 -11.31
CA ASN A 62 -4.71 6.54 -11.99
C ASN A 62 -4.44 6.48 -13.49
N ASP A 63 -4.94 7.48 -14.22
CA ASP A 63 -4.84 7.50 -15.67
C ASP A 63 -3.40 7.64 -16.17
N ASP A 64 -2.50 8.12 -15.32
CA ASP A 64 -1.10 8.24 -15.68
C ASP A 64 -0.33 6.96 -15.42
N GLY A 65 -1.00 5.92 -14.96
CA GLY A 65 -0.35 4.66 -14.63
C GLY A 65 0.34 4.67 -13.29
N LYS A 66 0.11 5.69 -12.47
CA LYS A 66 0.66 5.77 -11.13
C LYS A 66 -0.37 5.29 -10.13
N PHE A 67 0.10 4.91 -8.95
CA PHE A 67 -0.80 4.48 -7.88
C PHE A 67 -1.02 5.60 -6.90
N GLU A 68 -2.24 5.67 -6.40
CA GLU A 68 -2.64 6.67 -5.42
C GLU A 68 -3.25 5.95 -4.23
N VAL A 69 -2.81 6.28 -3.03
CA VAL A 69 -3.45 5.75 -1.83
C VAL A 69 -4.58 6.69 -1.46
N VAL A 70 -5.73 6.13 -1.11
CA VAL A 70 -6.93 6.89 -0.76
C VAL A 70 -7.46 6.35 0.55
N ASP A 71 -7.61 7.22 1.55
CA ASP A 71 -8.25 6.84 2.81
C ASP A 71 -9.75 6.76 2.57
N VAL A 72 -10.36 5.66 2.95
CA VAL A 72 -11.79 5.45 2.69
C VAL A 72 -12.62 5.50 3.96
N GLY A 73 -12.23 6.38 4.88
CA GLY A 73 -13.00 6.59 6.10
C GLY A 73 -12.43 5.87 7.30
N SER A 74 -11.11 5.73 7.36
CA SER A 74 -10.49 5.06 8.48
C SER A 74 -10.65 5.86 9.76
N LEU A 75 -10.63 5.17 10.88
CA LEU A 75 -10.72 5.79 12.20
C LEU A 75 -9.42 6.49 12.57
N ASN A 76 -8.29 5.86 12.29
CA ASN A 76 -6.99 6.36 12.73
C ASN A 76 -6.22 7.10 11.64
N GLY A 77 -6.74 7.15 10.42
CA GLY A 77 -6.10 7.88 9.34
C GLY A 77 -5.09 7.05 8.57
N THR A 78 -4.74 7.55 7.40
CA THR A 78 -3.71 6.97 6.55
C THR A 78 -2.62 8.02 6.40
N TYR A 79 -1.36 7.61 6.60
CA TYR A 79 -0.24 8.52 6.61
C TYR A 79 0.71 8.17 5.48
N VAL A 80 1.24 9.19 4.80
CA VAL A 80 2.26 9.01 3.78
C VAL A 80 3.47 9.83 4.22
N ASN A 81 4.59 9.15 4.40
CA ASN A 81 5.82 9.78 4.89
C ASN A 81 5.55 10.55 6.18
N ARG A 82 4.74 9.94 7.06
CA ARG A 82 4.41 10.46 8.40
C ARG A 82 3.49 11.66 8.39
N GLU A 83 2.84 11.94 7.27
CA GLU A 83 1.87 13.02 7.20
C GLU A 83 0.50 12.46 6.87
N PRO A 84 -0.55 12.91 7.57
CA PRO A 84 -1.88 12.39 7.30
C PRO A 84 -2.35 12.86 5.93
N ARG A 85 -2.90 11.94 5.14
CA ARG A 85 -3.37 12.24 3.80
C ARG A 85 -4.71 11.55 3.56
N ASN A 86 -5.63 12.28 2.94
CA ASN A 86 -6.85 11.66 2.45
C ASN A 86 -6.58 10.94 1.13
N SER A 87 -5.66 11.45 0.34
CA SER A 87 -5.20 10.79 -0.87
C SER A 87 -3.83 11.34 -1.23
N GLN A 88 -3.02 10.50 -1.87
CA GLN A 88 -1.67 10.89 -2.25
C GLN A 88 -1.19 9.98 -3.36
N VAL A 89 -0.69 10.58 -4.44
CA VAL A 89 -0.04 9.81 -5.50
C VAL A 89 1.31 9.35 -4.97
N LEU A 90 1.60 8.07 -5.14
CA LEU A 90 2.76 7.43 -4.53
C LEU A 90 3.94 7.42 -5.48
N GLU A 91 5.12 7.57 -4.90
CA GLU A 91 6.39 7.45 -5.60
C GLU A 91 7.22 6.38 -4.92
N VAL A 92 8.17 5.83 -5.67
CA VAL A 92 9.02 4.76 -5.16
C VAL A 92 9.73 5.23 -3.90
N GLY A 93 9.64 4.43 -2.86
CA GLY A 93 10.23 4.74 -1.57
C GLY A 93 9.29 5.40 -0.59
N ASP A 94 8.09 5.79 -1.03
CA ASP A 94 7.13 6.38 -0.09
C ASP A 94 6.73 5.34 0.95
N GLU A 95 6.58 5.81 2.18
CA GLU A 95 6.16 4.97 3.29
C GLU A 95 4.71 5.27 3.61
N ILE A 96 3.88 4.25 3.62
CA ILE A 96 2.46 4.38 3.93
C ILE A 96 2.23 3.74 5.29
N GLN A 97 1.61 4.48 6.21
CA GLN A 97 1.29 3.96 7.53
C GLN A 97 -0.21 3.76 7.65
N ILE A 98 -0.60 2.53 7.95
CA ILE A 98 -1.98 2.12 8.16
C ILE A 98 -2.02 1.41 9.51
N GLY A 99 -2.61 2.06 10.51
CA GLY A 99 -2.55 1.53 11.87
C GLY A 99 -1.11 1.41 12.31
N LYS A 100 -0.74 0.26 12.84
CA LYS A 100 0.64 0.04 13.27
C LYS A 100 1.51 -0.54 12.14
N PHE A 101 0.96 -0.71 10.95
CA PHE A 101 1.73 -1.22 9.82
C PHE A 101 2.38 -0.08 9.08
N ARG A 102 3.62 -0.31 8.64
CA ARG A 102 4.31 0.62 7.75
C ARG A 102 4.72 -0.16 6.51
N LEU A 103 4.29 0.35 5.36
CA LEU A 103 4.55 -0.29 4.09
C LEU A 103 5.34 0.65 3.20
N VAL A 104 6.20 0.09 2.37
CA VAL A 104 7.00 0.87 1.44
C VAL A 104 6.53 0.57 0.02
N PHE A 105 6.34 1.62 -0.75
CA PHE A 105 5.89 1.51 -2.14
C PHE A 105 7.08 1.33 -3.05
N ILE A 106 7.04 0.31 -3.89
CA ILE A 106 8.09 0.00 -4.85
C ILE A 106 7.45 -0.18 -6.21
N ALA A 107 8.01 0.40 -7.23
CA ALA A 107 7.48 0.29 -8.57
C ALA A 107 8.62 0.23 -9.57
N ASN A 108 8.31 -0.28 -10.76
CA ASN A 108 9.26 -0.31 -11.85
C ASN A 108 9.50 1.12 -12.32
N GLN A 109 10.75 1.51 -12.43
CA GLN A 109 11.12 2.86 -12.79
C GLN A 109 11.64 3.00 -14.21
N SER A 110 11.49 2.01 -15.01
CA SER A 110 12.04 2.04 -16.36
C SER A 110 11.52 3.20 -17.19
#